data_5671b8d5fa5e55aa4eb5c9bd66d53aad
#
_entry.id   5671b8d5fa5e55aa4eb5c9bd66d53aad
#
_cell.length_a   1.000
_cell.length_b   1.000
_cell.length_c   1.000
_cell.angle_alpha   90.00
_cell.angle_beta   90.00
_cell.angle_gamma   90.00
#
_symmetry.space_group_name_H-M   'P 1'
#
loop_
_entity.id
_entity.type
_entity.pdbx_description
1 polymer ?
#
loop_
_entity_poly.entity_id
_entity_poly.type
_entity_poly.pdbx_seq_one_letter_code
_entity_poly.pdbx_strand_id
1 'polypeptide(L)'
;EKVVREAPAQIEALIRWGVNFDKKESGEFDLHKEGGHSEFRILHHADNTGAEIQTSLIETVNNHPNIAVFTNHYAVEIITQHHMGIIVTRHTPGIKCFGAYVLNEDTGEVHTFLSKITVMATGGCEAVYRNTTNPLVATGDGIAMVYRAKGSVKDMEFIQFHPTALYHPGDRPSFLIT
;
A
#
# COMPACT_ATOMS: atom_id res chain seq x y z
N GLU A 1 12.32 16.51 6.80
CA GLU A 1 13.21 16.31 7.95
C GLU A 1 12.83 15.08 8.78
N LYS A 2 11.54 14.90 9.17
CA LYS A 2 11.07 13.76 9.97
C LYS A 2 11.41 12.41 9.33
N VAL A 3 11.04 12.21 8.06
CA VAL A 3 11.29 10.96 7.32
C VAL A 3 12.77 10.58 7.34
N VAL A 4 13.66 11.53 7.07
CA VAL A 4 15.11 11.30 7.03
C VAL A 4 15.65 10.90 8.40
N ARG A 5 15.17 11.53 9.47
CA ARG A 5 15.60 11.23 10.83
C ARG A 5 15.13 9.86 11.33
N GLU A 6 13.94 9.47 10.94
CA GLU A 6 13.34 8.20 11.37
C GLU A 6 13.77 7.00 10.50
N ALA A 7 14.29 7.24 9.29
CA ALA A 7 14.65 6.18 8.35
C ALA A 7 15.55 5.08 8.95
N PRO A 8 16.64 5.38 9.70
CA PRO A 8 17.48 4.31 10.28
C PRO A 8 16.69 3.36 11.18
N ALA A 9 15.85 3.91 12.06
CA ALA A 9 15.05 3.10 12.99
C ALA A 9 14.00 2.24 12.25
N GLN A 10 13.46 2.72 11.14
CA GLN A 10 12.51 1.96 10.32
C GLN A 10 13.23 0.83 9.55
N ILE A 11 14.43 1.07 9.06
CA ILE A 11 15.26 0.03 8.43
C ILE A 11 15.60 -1.07 9.45
N GLU A 12 16.01 -0.71 10.67
CA GLU A 12 16.23 -1.67 11.73
C GLU A 12 14.97 -2.48 12.07
N ALA A 13 13.78 -1.87 12.00
CA ALA A 13 12.51 -2.58 12.18
C ALA A 13 12.29 -3.62 11.08
N LEU A 14 12.51 -3.26 9.80
CA LEU A 14 12.42 -4.20 8.69
C LEU A 14 13.37 -5.38 8.86
N ILE A 15 14.62 -5.13 9.27
CA ILE A 15 15.59 -6.19 9.53
C ILE A 15 15.13 -7.11 10.67
N ARG A 16 14.57 -6.55 11.76
CA ARG A 16 13.99 -7.35 12.84
C ARG A 16 12.81 -8.20 12.40
N TRP A 17 12.09 -7.78 11.37
CA TRP A 17 10.98 -8.52 10.75
C TRP A 17 11.41 -9.48 9.64
N GLY A 18 12.73 -9.69 9.50
CA GLY A 18 13.30 -10.72 8.63
C GLY A 18 13.73 -10.25 7.26
N VAL A 19 13.64 -8.95 6.94
CA VAL A 19 14.12 -8.42 5.66
C VAL A 19 15.63 -8.52 5.57
N ASN A 20 16.12 -9.14 4.50
CA ASN A 20 17.55 -9.30 4.22
C ASN A 20 17.98 -8.28 3.17
N PHE A 21 18.78 -7.31 3.62
CA PHE A 21 19.49 -6.42 2.70
C PHE A 21 20.88 -6.96 2.40
N ASP A 22 21.37 -6.72 1.19
CA ASP A 22 22.67 -7.19 0.73
C ASP A 22 23.80 -6.62 1.55
N LYS A 23 24.83 -7.46 1.77
CA LYS A 23 26.01 -7.13 2.55
C LYS A 23 27.25 -7.43 1.75
N LYS A 24 28.28 -6.62 1.97
CA LYS A 24 29.63 -6.86 1.48
C LYS A 24 30.26 -8.03 2.23
N GLU A 25 31.38 -8.54 1.72
CA GLU A 25 32.18 -9.56 2.41
C GLU A 25 32.63 -9.13 3.82
N SER A 26 32.75 -7.82 4.05
CA SER A 26 33.04 -7.24 5.36
C SER A 26 31.92 -7.38 6.39
N GLY A 27 30.70 -7.73 5.95
CA GLY A 27 29.49 -7.76 6.77
C GLY A 27 28.74 -6.43 6.86
N GLU A 28 29.30 -5.35 6.32
CA GLU A 28 28.60 -4.06 6.19
C GLU A 28 27.56 -4.12 5.08
N PHE A 29 26.52 -3.27 5.18
CA PHE A 29 25.53 -3.18 4.11
C PHE A 29 26.17 -2.73 2.80
N ASP A 30 25.79 -3.39 1.73
CA ASP A 30 26.09 -2.93 0.39
C ASP A 30 25.10 -1.84 0.02
N LEU A 31 25.58 -0.64 -0.18
CA LEU A 31 24.75 0.51 -0.46
C LEU A 31 24.86 0.90 -1.92
N HIS A 32 23.73 1.11 -2.55
CA HIS A 32 23.63 1.62 -3.91
C HIS A 32 23.39 3.13 -3.96
N LYS A 33 23.58 3.65 -5.15
CA LYS A 33 23.37 5.05 -5.50
C LYS A 33 22.60 5.11 -6.81
N GLU A 34 21.48 5.83 -6.82
CA GLU A 34 20.72 6.09 -8.03
C GLU A 34 21.03 7.46 -8.62
N GLY A 35 20.50 7.72 -9.82
CA GLY A 35 20.66 9.00 -10.48
C GLY A 35 20.20 10.18 -9.60
N GLY A 36 21.01 11.23 -9.53
CA GLY A 36 20.73 12.40 -8.67
C GLY A 36 21.16 12.26 -7.21
N HIS A 37 21.62 11.09 -6.75
CA HIS A 37 22.18 10.96 -5.40
C HIS A 37 23.66 11.37 -5.38
N SER A 38 24.05 12.11 -4.35
CA SER A 38 25.46 12.44 -4.08
C SER A 38 26.20 11.28 -3.44
N GLU A 39 25.53 10.49 -2.60
CA GLU A 39 26.11 9.44 -1.75
C GLU A 39 25.46 8.07 -1.99
N PHE A 40 26.22 7.01 -1.71
CA PHE A 40 25.72 5.65 -1.63
C PHE A 40 24.94 5.48 -0.32
N ARG A 41 23.62 5.39 -0.41
CA ARG A 41 22.74 5.39 0.77
C ARG A 41 21.50 4.52 0.63
N ILE A 42 21.36 3.79 -0.48
CA ILE A 42 20.21 2.96 -0.74
C ILE A 42 20.51 1.52 -0.37
N LEU A 43 19.75 1.00 0.57
CA LEU A 43 19.71 -0.42 0.88
C LEU A 43 18.95 -1.16 -0.21
N HIS A 44 19.44 -2.32 -0.60
CA HIS A 44 18.85 -3.13 -1.65
C HIS A 44 18.97 -4.62 -1.35
N HIS A 45 18.22 -5.42 -2.08
CA HIS A 45 18.34 -6.86 -2.15
C HIS A 45 18.34 -7.26 -3.63
N ALA A 46 19.48 -7.50 -4.21
CA ALA A 46 19.68 -7.68 -5.64
C ALA A 46 18.85 -6.65 -6.45
N ASP A 47 18.09 -7.10 -7.44
CA ASP A 47 17.20 -6.26 -8.25
C ASP A 47 15.73 -6.28 -7.75
N ASN A 48 15.46 -6.89 -6.60
CA ASN A 48 14.12 -7.21 -6.13
C ASN A 48 13.84 -6.77 -4.68
N THR A 49 14.36 -5.62 -4.28
CA THR A 49 14.23 -5.10 -2.90
C THR A 49 12.76 -5.05 -2.43
N GLY A 50 11.85 -4.61 -3.29
CA GLY A 50 10.42 -4.56 -2.96
C GLY A 50 9.81 -5.94 -2.72
N ALA A 51 10.19 -6.93 -3.52
CA ALA A 51 9.71 -8.32 -3.37
C ALA A 51 10.25 -8.94 -2.08
N GLU A 52 11.52 -8.71 -1.73
CA GLU A 52 12.13 -9.17 -0.47
C GLU A 52 11.37 -8.60 0.74
N ILE A 53 11.15 -7.28 0.77
CA ILE A 53 10.42 -6.62 1.85
C ILE A 53 9.00 -7.21 1.96
N GLN A 54 8.30 -7.34 0.85
CA GLN A 54 6.93 -7.87 0.84
C GLN A 54 6.88 -9.31 1.35
N THR A 55 7.75 -10.19 0.88
CA THR A 55 7.79 -11.60 1.27
C THR A 55 8.07 -11.75 2.76
N SER A 56 9.07 -11.07 3.28
CA SER A 56 9.45 -11.10 4.71
C SER A 56 8.33 -10.56 5.60
N LEU A 57 7.65 -9.48 5.19
CA LEU A 57 6.53 -8.94 5.96
C LEU A 57 5.31 -9.86 5.93
N ILE A 58 4.98 -10.49 4.80
CA ILE A 58 3.89 -11.47 4.68
C ILE A 58 4.15 -12.66 5.60
N GLU A 59 5.38 -13.18 5.62
CA GLU A 59 5.76 -14.27 6.50
C GLU A 59 5.61 -13.88 7.98
N THR A 60 6.11 -12.71 8.35
CA THR A 60 6.00 -12.17 9.71
C THR A 60 4.55 -12.01 10.14
N VAL A 61 3.70 -11.46 9.26
CA VAL A 61 2.26 -11.27 9.52
C VAL A 61 1.54 -12.60 9.68
N ASN A 62 1.79 -13.56 8.80
CA ASN A 62 1.15 -14.87 8.84
C ASN A 62 1.51 -15.68 10.10
N ASN A 63 2.69 -15.45 10.65
CA ASN A 63 3.16 -16.11 11.88
C ASN A 63 2.80 -15.34 13.15
N HIS A 64 2.17 -14.16 13.05
CA HIS A 64 1.88 -13.33 14.22
C HIS A 64 0.56 -13.74 14.88
N PRO A 65 0.56 -14.08 16.20
CA PRO A 65 -0.60 -14.69 16.86
C PRO A 65 -1.83 -13.77 16.99
N ASN A 66 -1.64 -12.46 16.87
CA ASN A 66 -2.71 -11.47 17.02
C ASN A 66 -3.15 -10.87 15.67
N ILE A 67 -2.71 -11.42 14.55
CA ILE A 67 -3.07 -10.96 13.21
C ILE A 67 -3.85 -12.07 12.50
N ALA A 68 -5.05 -11.75 12.04
CA ALA A 68 -5.81 -12.60 11.14
C ALA A 68 -5.76 -12.03 9.72
N VAL A 69 -5.32 -12.83 8.77
CA VAL A 69 -5.24 -12.45 7.35
C VAL A 69 -6.42 -13.08 6.61
N PHE A 70 -7.16 -12.25 5.89
CA PHE A 70 -8.28 -12.69 5.06
C PHE A 70 -7.91 -12.47 3.60
N THR A 71 -7.50 -13.51 2.91
CA THR A 71 -7.28 -13.52 1.45
C THR A 71 -8.61 -13.68 0.73
N ASN A 72 -8.67 -13.28 -0.56
CA ASN A 72 -9.91 -13.32 -1.36
C ASN A 72 -11.08 -12.56 -0.71
N HIS A 73 -10.74 -11.48 0.02
CA HIS A 73 -11.71 -10.64 0.69
C HIS A 73 -11.58 -9.20 0.20
N TYR A 74 -12.64 -8.71 -0.44
CA TYR A 74 -12.68 -7.39 -1.05
C TYR A 74 -13.48 -6.41 -0.20
N ALA A 75 -12.85 -5.31 0.26
CA ALA A 75 -13.56 -4.26 0.98
C ALA A 75 -14.46 -3.46 0.03
N VAL A 76 -15.76 -3.53 0.27
CA VAL A 76 -16.79 -2.93 -0.60
C VAL A 76 -17.10 -1.50 -0.19
N GLU A 77 -17.29 -1.27 1.13
CA GLU A 77 -17.72 0.02 1.64
C GLU A 77 -17.30 0.22 3.09
N ILE A 78 -16.99 1.47 3.46
CA ILE A 78 -16.70 1.88 4.84
C ILE A 78 -18.02 2.09 5.59
N ILE A 79 -18.18 1.47 6.75
CA ILE A 79 -19.37 1.62 7.58
C ILE A 79 -19.29 2.90 8.40
N THR A 80 -20.26 3.78 8.20
CA THR A 80 -20.41 5.05 8.94
C THR A 80 -21.82 5.16 9.54
N GLN A 81 -22.12 6.25 10.25
CA GLN A 81 -23.46 6.54 10.75
C GLN A 81 -24.53 6.53 9.64
N HIS A 82 -24.15 6.76 8.39
CA HIS A 82 -25.07 6.69 7.26
C HIS A 82 -25.77 5.33 7.18
N HIS A 83 -25.04 4.26 7.41
CA HIS A 83 -25.58 2.89 7.41
C HIS A 83 -26.51 2.59 8.61
N MET A 84 -26.57 3.50 9.56
CA MET A 84 -27.50 3.47 10.72
C MET A 84 -28.72 4.39 10.53
N GLY A 85 -28.96 4.87 9.31
CA GLY A 85 -30.08 5.75 8.97
C GLY A 85 -29.84 7.24 9.27
N ILE A 86 -28.61 7.64 9.65
CA ILE A 86 -28.26 9.03 9.88
C ILE A 86 -27.74 9.64 8.56
N ILE A 87 -28.32 10.77 8.17
CA ILE A 87 -27.85 11.48 6.97
C ILE A 87 -26.46 12.05 7.25
N VAL A 88 -25.47 11.58 6.48
CA VAL A 88 -24.08 12.05 6.55
C VAL A 88 -23.74 12.86 5.31
N THR A 89 -23.28 14.08 5.51
CA THR A 89 -22.82 14.99 4.46
C THR A 89 -21.36 15.36 4.70
N ARG A 90 -20.70 16.05 3.76
CA ARG A 90 -19.35 16.58 3.97
C ARG A 90 -19.22 17.56 5.15
N HIS A 91 -20.33 18.16 5.57
CA HIS A 91 -20.38 19.13 6.65
C HIS A 91 -20.83 18.51 7.99
N THR A 92 -21.13 17.21 8.00
CA THR A 92 -21.51 16.52 9.22
C THR A 92 -20.30 16.41 10.16
N PRO A 93 -20.33 17.02 11.32
CA PRO A 93 -19.23 16.92 12.28
C PRO A 93 -19.16 15.51 12.88
N GLY A 94 -17.95 15.06 13.21
CA GLY A 94 -17.76 13.83 13.97
C GLY A 94 -18.20 12.56 13.21
N ILE A 95 -17.99 12.50 11.90
CA ILE A 95 -18.18 11.25 11.14
C ILE A 95 -17.26 10.19 11.74
N LYS A 96 -17.85 9.03 12.04
CA LYS A 96 -17.12 7.88 12.60
C LYS A 96 -17.11 6.73 11.62
N CYS A 97 -15.99 6.04 11.56
CA CYS A 97 -15.85 4.74 10.91
C CYS A 97 -16.07 3.64 11.95
N PHE A 98 -16.89 2.66 11.63
CA PHE A 98 -17.18 1.51 12.48
C PHE A 98 -16.60 0.20 11.94
N GLY A 99 -15.99 0.24 10.76
CA GLY A 99 -15.44 -0.90 10.05
C GLY A 99 -15.75 -0.86 8.56
N ALA A 100 -15.91 -2.02 7.95
CA ALA A 100 -16.19 -2.15 6.53
C ALA A 100 -17.13 -3.33 6.22
N TYR A 101 -17.88 -3.21 5.13
CA TYR A 101 -18.47 -4.36 4.46
C TYR A 101 -17.41 -4.99 3.56
N VAL A 102 -17.29 -6.30 3.64
CA VAL A 102 -16.26 -7.07 2.96
C VAL A 102 -16.90 -8.23 2.23
N LEU A 103 -16.69 -8.30 0.93
CA LEU A 103 -17.10 -9.42 0.10
C LEU A 103 -16.06 -10.55 0.24
N ASN A 104 -16.53 -11.72 0.60
CA ASN A 104 -15.77 -12.95 0.44
C ASN A 104 -15.96 -13.43 -1.01
N GLU A 105 -14.89 -13.36 -1.80
CA GLU A 105 -14.96 -13.71 -3.23
C GLU A 105 -15.15 -15.21 -3.46
N ASP A 106 -14.77 -16.06 -2.48
CA ASP A 106 -14.93 -17.51 -2.60
C ASP A 106 -16.39 -17.94 -2.42
N THR A 107 -17.16 -17.25 -1.57
CA THR A 107 -18.55 -17.58 -1.26
C THR A 107 -19.56 -16.64 -1.94
N GLY A 108 -19.12 -15.46 -2.35
CA GLY A 108 -20.01 -14.39 -2.85
C GLY A 108 -20.80 -13.68 -1.75
N GLU A 109 -20.52 -13.94 -0.48
CA GLU A 109 -21.22 -13.35 0.66
C GLU A 109 -20.53 -12.06 1.13
N VAL A 110 -21.35 -11.09 1.57
CA VAL A 110 -20.85 -9.85 2.16
C VAL A 110 -20.91 -9.95 3.68
N HIS A 111 -19.76 -9.80 4.31
CA HIS A 111 -19.61 -9.82 5.75
C HIS A 111 -19.41 -8.42 6.34
N THR A 112 -19.82 -8.25 7.59
CA THR A 112 -19.60 -7.01 8.35
C THR A 112 -18.39 -7.16 9.26
N PHE A 113 -17.32 -6.42 8.97
CA PHE A 113 -16.14 -6.34 9.81
C PHE A 113 -16.22 -5.06 10.67
N LEU A 114 -16.44 -5.22 11.97
CA LEU A 114 -16.47 -4.10 12.90
C LEU A 114 -15.10 -3.90 13.54
N SER A 115 -14.69 -2.63 13.66
CA SER A 115 -13.41 -2.27 14.25
C SER A 115 -13.47 -0.92 14.99
N LYS A 116 -12.62 -0.77 15.98
CA LYS A 116 -12.41 0.52 16.67
C LYS A 116 -11.57 1.49 15.83
N ILE A 117 -10.69 0.94 15.01
CA ILE A 117 -9.80 1.69 14.12
C ILE A 117 -9.77 0.95 12.78
N THR A 118 -9.93 1.67 11.70
CA THR A 118 -9.79 1.15 10.32
C THR A 118 -8.64 1.88 9.64
N VAL A 119 -7.62 1.15 9.21
CA VAL A 119 -6.50 1.69 8.45
C VAL A 119 -6.74 1.42 6.96
N MET A 120 -6.76 2.48 6.16
CA MET A 120 -6.85 2.38 4.70
C MET A 120 -5.43 2.32 4.12
N ALA A 121 -5.04 1.18 3.60
CA ALA A 121 -3.74 0.93 2.98
C ALA A 121 -3.92 0.23 1.62
N THR A 122 -4.86 0.72 0.83
CA THR A 122 -5.37 0.09 -0.40
C THR A 122 -4.59 0.44 -1.66
N GLY A 123 -3.46 1.11 -1.53
CA GLY A 123 -2.66 1.56 -2.68
C GLY A 123 -3.29 2.72 -3.45
N GLY A 124 -2.81 2.93 -4.66
CA GLY A 124 -3.18 4.04 -5.52
C GLY A 124 -4.28 3.74 -6.52
N CYS A 125 -4.35 4.53 -7.59
CA CYS A 125 -5.37 4.45 -8.63
C CYS A 125 -4.80 4.41 -10.05
N GLU A 126 -3.55 4.06 -10.21
CA GLU A 126 -2.81 4.16 -11.47
C GLU A 126 -3.32 3.21 -12.55
N ALA A 127 -4.12 2.19 -12.18
CA ALA A 127 -4.79 1.31 -13.15
C ALA A 127 -5.85 2.02 -14.01
N VAL A 128 -6.25 3.24 -13.66
CA VAL A 128 -7.11 4.11 -14.48
C VAL A 128 -6.43 4.51 -15.78
N TYR A 129 -5.10 4.54 -15.81
CA TYR A 129 -4.32 4.85 -17.01
C TYR A 129 -4.11 3.61 -17.88
N ARG A 130 -4.10 3.83 -19.18
CA ARG A 130 -3.87 2.75 -20.16
C ARG A 130 -2.50 2.10 -19.98
N ASN A 131 -1.49 2.91 -19.76
CA ASN A 131 -0.11 2.48 -19.49
C ASN A 131 0.21 2.81 -18.04
N THR A 132 0.63 1.82 -17.30
CA THR A 132 1.02 1.97 -15.89
C THR A 132 2.13 0.99 -15.56
N THR A 133 3.01 1.39 -14.66
CA THR A 133 4.06 0.53 -14.08
C THR A 133 3.65 -0.05 -12.74
N ASN A 134 2.47 0.34 -12.25
CA ASN A 134 1.90 -0.18 -11.00
C ASN A 134 1.08 -1.46 -11.22
N PRO A 135 0.92 -2.30 -10.19
CA PRO A 135 0.06 -3.47 -10.24
C PRO A 135 -1.37 -3.15 -10.68
N LEU A 136 -1.99 -4.06 -11.40
CA LEU A 136 -3.37 -3.86 -11.90
C LEU A 136 -4.42 -3.72 -10.80
N VAL A 137 -4.09 -4.12 -9.58
CA VAL A 137 -4.94 -3.93 -8.38
C VAL A 137 -4.97 -2.49 -7.86
N ALA A 138 -4.14 -1.58 -8.42
CA ALA A 138 -4.14 -0.17 -8.07
C ALA A 138 -5.32 0.57 -8.73
N THR A 139 -6.54 0.17 -8.40
CA THR A 139 -7.80 0.60 -9.01
C THR A 139 -8.44 1.82 -8.35
N GLY A 140 -7.91 2.27 -7.20
CA GLY A 140 -8.41 3.44 -6.48
C GLY A 140 -9.65 3.18 -5.61
N ASP A 141 -9.99 1.92 -5.34
CA ASP A 141 -11.20 1.55 -4.60
C ASP A 141 -11.25 2.15 -3.20
N GLY A 142 -10.11 2.17 -2.49
CA GLY A 142 -10.02 2.80 -1.17
C GLY A 142 -10.28 4.31 -1.20
N ILE A 143 -9.78 4.99 -2.22
CA ILE A 143 -10.05 6.42 -2.43
C ILE A 143 -11.54 6.63 -2.67
N ALA A 144 -12.16 5.80 -3.51
CA ALA A 144 -13.59 5.85 -3.79
C ALA A 144 -14.44 5.57 -2.53
N MET A 145 -14.06 4.59 -1.71
CA MET A 145 -14.73 4.29 -0.45
C MET A 145 -14.67 5.47 0.52
N VAL A 146 -13.49 6.09 0.68
CA VAL A 146 -13.32 7.27 1.54
C VAL A 146 -14.19 8.44 1.04
N TYR A 147 -14.22 8.66 -0.28
CA TYR A 147 -15.05 9.69 -0.88
C TYR A 147 -16.55 9.45 -0.63
N ARG A 148 -17.04 8.22 -0.81
CA ARG A 148 -18.43 7.84 -0.53
C ARG A 148 -18.77 8.01 0.95
N ALA A 149 -17.85 7.67 1.84
CA ALA A 149 -17.97 7.87 3.28
C ALA A 149 -17.92 9.36 3.71
N LYS A 150 -17.83 10.30 2.75
CA LYS A 150 -17.70 11.75 2.97
C LYS A 150 -16.40 12.17 3.65
N GLY A 151 -15.40 11.31 3.61
CA GLY A 151 -14.02 11.63 4.00
C GLY A 151 -13.38 12.64 3.05
N SER A 152 -12.32 13.28 3.51
CA SER A 152 -11.54 14.23 2.69
C SER A 152 -10.59 13.47 1.77
N VAL A 153 -10.69 13.75 0.49
CA VAL A 153 -9.74 13.32 -0.54
C VAL A 153 -9.07 14.57 -1.11
N LYS A 154 -7.74 14.57 -1.17
CA LYS A 154 -6.93 15.73 -1.57
C LYS A 154 -5.84 15.31 -2.54
N ASP A 155 -5.34 16.30 -3.27
CA ASP A 155 -4.13 16.20 -4.08
C ASP A 155 -4.22 15.10 -5.18
N MET A 156 -5.42 14.84 -5.69
CA MET A 156 -5.68 13.81 -6.68
C MET A 156 -5.04 14.10 -8.05
N GLU A 157 -4.65 15.34 -8.29
CA GLU A 157 -3.91 15.77 -9.47
C GLU A 157 -2.42 15.37 -9.42
N PHE A 158 -1.89 15.05 -8.26
CA PHE A 158 -0.48 14.69 -8.10
C PHE A 158 -0.24 13.21 -8.39
N ILE A 159 -0.19 12.89 -9.67
CA ILE A 159 0.21 11.58 -10.17
C ILE A 159 1.62 11.69 -10.73
N GLN A 160 2.53 10.86 -10.25
CA GLN A 160 3.88 10.79 -10.80
C GLN A 160 3.89 9.91 -12.06
N PHE A 161 4.36 10.48 -13.17
CA PHE A 161 4.61 9.75 -14.39
C PHE A 161 6.11 9.45 -14.51
N HIS A 162 6.44 8.17 -14.66
CA HIS A 162 7.83 7.79 -14.91
C HIS A 162 8.21 8.10 -16.37
N PRO A 163 9.37 8.72 -16.63
CA PRO A 163 9.74 9.17 -17.98
C PRO A 163 10.03 8.02 -18.95
N THR A 164 10.44 6.86 -18.41
CA THR A 164 10.83 5.71 -19.23
C THR A 164 10.18 4.42 -18.72
N ALA A 165 9.49 3.74 -19.61
CA ALA A 165 8.95 2.41 -19.40
C ALA A 165 9.13 1.58 -20.67
N LEU A 166 9.36 0.29 -20.54
CA LEU A 166 9.44 -0.62 -21.67
C LEU A 166 8.08 -0.68 -22.36
N TYR A 167 8.07 -0.32 -23.64
CA TYR A 167 6.87 -0.47 -24.45
C TYR A 167 6.81 -1.88 -25.03
N HIS A 168 5.91 -2.70 -24.50
CA HIS A 168 5.56 -3.99 -25.03
C HIS A 168 4.04 -4.09 -25.19
N PRO A 169 3.53 -4.13 -26.43
CA PRO A 169 2.07 -4.14 -26.66
C PRO A 169 1.41 -5.34 -26.00
N GLY A 170 0.41 -5.08 -25.17
CA GLY A 170 -0.38 -6.12 -24.49
C GLY A 170 0.07 -6.44 -23.06
N ASP A 171 1.28 -6.08 -22.67
CA ASP A 171 1.76 -6.30 -21.31
C ASP A 171 1.28 -5.20 -20.34
N ARG A 172 0.77 -5.64 -19.22
CA ARG A 172 0.40 -4.77 -18.10
C ARG A 172 0.70 -5.48 -16.78
N PRO A 173 1.34 -4.84 -15.84
CA PRO A 173 1.96 -3.50 -15.90
C PRO A 173 3.17 -3.44 -16.82
N SER A 174 3.52 -2.23 -17.28
CA SER A 174 4.75 -2.01 -18.05
C SER A 174 5.97 -2.05 -17.11
N PHE A 175 7.10 -2.58 -17.61
CA PHE A 175 8.35 -2.59 -16.84
C PHE A 175 9.02 -1.22 -16.85
N LEU A 176 9.55 -0.81 -15.69
CA LEU A 176 10.42 0.36 -15.60
C LEU A 176 11.78 0.08 -16.25
N ILE A 177 12.32 1.09 -16.89
CA ILE A 177 13.70 1.14 -17.33
C ILE A 177 14.40 2.20 -16.48
N THR A 178 15.30 1.77 -15.63
CA THR A 178 16.09 2.65 -14.72
C THR A 178 17.56 2.62 -15.11
#